data_2d5571777ff4a32797411cad3325a1e1
#
_entry.id   2d5571777ff4a32797411cad3325a1e1
#
_cell.length_a   1.000
_cell.length_b   1.000
_cell.length_c   1.000
_cell.angle_alpha   90.00
_cell.angle_beta   90.00
_cell.angle_gamma   90.00
#
_symmetry.space_group_name_H-M   'P 1'
#
loop_
_entity.id
_entity.type
_entity.pdbx_description
1 polymer ?
#
loop_
_entity_poly.entity_id
_entity_poly.type
_entity_poly.pdbx_seq_one_letter_code
_entity_poly.pdbx_strand_id
1 'polypeptide(L)'
;MKSLRLLLCALPLALTGCSTMSSVNWSAAYPWNWFGSSTEVTEQGVGNLTAPTPLSEQAIGDALGSSYRLRSGMKTANGNIVRYFEALKDDKVALTINGESGTISRIDVRDSNIKAASGVKIGTPFSDIYSKAFGNCQKGSNDNGAVVECKAEGSQHISYAFTGNWNGPEELMPSDDTLKNWKVSKIIWRR
;
A
#
# COMPACT_ATOMS: atom_id res chain seq x y z
N MET A 1 -61.77 7.56 47.09
CA MET A 1 -61.21 7.22 45.80
C MET A 1 -60.03 8.17 45.64
N LYS A 2 -58.81 7.65 45.79
CA LYS A 2 -57.60 8.45 46.07
C LYS A 2 -56.74 8.55 44.79
N SER A 3 -56.61 9.80 44.32
CA SER A 3 -55.75 10.17 43.16
C SER A 3 -54.27 10.18 43.56
N LEU A 4 -53.50 9.28 42.97
CA LEU A 4 -52.04 9.20 43.14
C LEU A 4 -51.35 10.16 42.15
N ARG A 5 -50.76 11.23 42.66
CA ARG A 5 -49.96 12.19 41.89
C ARG A 5 -48.53 11.70 41.83
N LEU A 6 -48.09 11.28 40.62
CA LEU A 6 -46.69 11.02 40.31
C LEU A 6 -45.97 12.35 40.10
N LEU A 7 -45.05 12.69 41.01
CA LEU A 7 -44.08 13.76 40.82
C LEU A 7 -42.94 13.27 39.90
N LEU A 8 -42.84 13.81 38.71
CA LEU A 8 -41.66 13.69 37.87
C LEU A 8 -40.61 14.70 38.30
N CYS A 9 -39.57 14.25 38.99
CA CYS A 9 -38.36 15.07 39.21
C CYS A 9 -37.51 15.04 37.95
N ALA A 10 -37.58 16.13 37.18
CA ALA A 10 -36.62 16.40 36.10
C ALA A 10 -35.31 16.92 36.69
N LEU A 11 -34.26 16.12 36.62
CA LEU A 11 -32.89 16.52 36.96
C LEU A 11 -32.22 17.09 35.69
N PRO A 12 -31.74 18.35 35.68
CA PRO A 12 -30.92 18.85 34.59
C PRO A 12 -29.50 18.31 34.75
N LEU A 13 -29.06 17.38 33.88
CA LEU A 13 -27.65 17.03 33.73
C LEU A 13 -26.91 18.18 33.04
N ALA A 14 -26.20 18.97 33.83
CA ALA A 14 -25.23 19.91 33.32
C ALA A 14 -24.03 19.15 32.69
N LEU A 15 -23.98 19.06 31.38
CA LEU A 15 -22.85 18.58 30.62
C LEU A 15 -21.77 19.68 30.55
N THR A 16 -20.89 19.73 31.54
CA THR A 16 -19.61 20.45 31.41
C THR A 16 -18.63 19.55 30.69
N GLY A 17 -18.69 19.54 29.35
CA GLY A 17 -17.72 18.85 28.52
C GLY A 17 -16.47 19.70 28.35
N CYS A 18 -15.41 19.42 29.09
CA CYS A 18 -14.07 19.91 28.77
C CYS A 18 -13.58 19.29 27.50
N SER A 19 -13.22 20.13 26.56
CA SER A 19 -12.64 19.85 25.25
C SER A 19 -11.23 19.23 25.36
N THR A 20 -11.15 17.90 25.42
CA THR A 20 -9.91 17.14 25.18
C THR A 20 -10.22 15.92 24.30
N MET A 21 -10.85 16.15 23.15
CA MET A 21 -11.16 15.11 22.15
C MET A 21 -10.36 15.28 20.86
N SER A 22 -9.07 15.67 20.93
CA SER A 22 -8.27 15.86 19.72
C SER A 22 -7.42 14.66 19.30
N SER A 23 -7.63 13.46 19.85
CA SER A 23 -6.87 12.27 19.44
C SER A 23 -7.65 10.96 19.37
N VAL A 24 -8.98 11.01 19.32
CA VAL A 24 -9.76 9.78 19.10
C VAL A 24 -9.75 9.47 17.60
N ASN A 25 -8.98 8.45 17.21
CA ASN A 25 -9.00 7.91 15.86
C ASN A 25 -10.33 7.16 15.61
N TRP A 26 -11.33 7.88 15.10
CA TRP A 26 -12.65 7.33 14.80
C TRP A 26 -12.64 6.26 13.72
N SER A 27 -11.54 6.08 12.98
CA SER A 27 -11.44 5.04 11.96
C SER A 27 -11.55 3.61 12.53
N ALA A 28 -11.22 3.43 13.81
CA ALA A 28 -11.35 2.15 14.50
C ALA A 28 -12.81 1.79 14.86
N ALA A 29 -13.73 2.75 14.79
CA ALA A 29 -15.15 2.57 15.19
C ALA A 29 -16.04 2.12 14.03
N TYR A 30 -15.54 2.03 12.81
CA TYR A 30 -16.34 1.54 11.69
C TYR A 30 -16.46 0.02 11.70
N PRO A 31 -17.68 -0.56 11.62
CA PRO A 31 -17.91 -2.00 11.72
C PRO A 31 -17.19 -2.85 10.68
N TRP A 32 -16.86 -2.30 9.51
CA TRP A 32 -16.10 -2.99 8.46
C TRP A 32 -14.62 -3.17 8.77
N ASN A 33 -14.04 -2.47 9.74
CA ASN A 33 -12.69 -2.73 10.22
C ASN A 33 -12.61 -3.98 11.12
N TRP A 34 -13.75 -4.53 11.54
CA TRP A 34 -13.82 -5.77 12.34
C TRP A 34 -13.73 -7.06 11.49
N PHE A 35 -13.95 -6.96 10.20
CA PHE A 35 -13.88 -8.11 9.29
C PHE A 35 -12.52 -8.17 8.60
N GLY A 36 -11.41 -8.20 9.37
CA GLY A 36 -10.06 -8.39 8.88
C GLY A 36 -9.83 -7.66 7.54
N SER A 37 -9.43 -6.40 7.56
CA SER A 37 -9.14 -5.66 6.35
C SER A 37 -8.07 -6.40 5.55
N SER A 38 -8.45 -6.99 4.42
CA SER A 38 -7.44 -7.46 3.47
C SER A 38 -6.60 -6.24 3.11
N THR A 39 -5.29 -6.32 3.36
CA THR A 39 -4.38 -5.24 2.98
C THR A 39 -4.48 -5.03 1.47
N GLU A 40 -4.90 -3.86 1.04
CA GLU A 40 -5.06 -3.50 -0.37
C GLU A 40 -4.14 -2.33 -0.71
N VAL A 41 -3.74 -2.26 -1.99
CA VAL A 41 -3.05 -1.10 -2.56
C VAL A 41 -4.10 -0.14 -3.12
N THR A 42 -4.18 1.04 -2.55
CA THR A 42 -5.11 2.11 -2.95
C THR A 42 -4.34 3.37 -3.35
N GLU A 43 -5.02 4.40 -3.82
CA GLU A 43 -4.40 5.71 -4.11
C GLU A 43 -3.73 6.32 -2.87
N GLN A 44 -4.20 6.02 -1.67
CA GLN A 44 -3.68 6.57 -0.43
C GLN A 44 -2.43 5.85 0.09
N GLY A 45 -2.24 4.58 -0.31
CA GLY A 45 -1.14 3.76 0.19
C GLY A 45 -1.41 2.26 0.14
N VAL A 46 -0.77 1.52 1.03
CA VAL A 46 -0.89 0.06 1.18
C VAL A 46 -1.40 -0.25 2.59
N GLY A 47 -2.67 -0.64 2.70
CA GLY A 47 -3.33 -0.77 3.99
C GLY A 47 -3.27 0.56 4.77
N ASN A 48 -2.70 0.54 5.96
CA ASN A 48 -2.54 1.74 6.81
C ASN A 48 -1.22 2.50 6.55
N LEU A 49 -0.35 2.00 5.65
CA LEU A 49 0.87 2.71 5.25
C LEU A 49 0.53 3.75 4.19
N THR A 50 0.64 5.02 4.54
CA THR A 50 0.28 6.16 3.68
C THR A 50 1.43 7.16 3.57
N ALA A 51 1.34 8.13 2.66
CA ALA A 51 2.37 9.14 2.43
C ALA A 51 2.86 9.86 3.71
N PRO A 52 2.00 10.32 4.63
CA PRO A 52 2.43 11.00 5.85
C PRO A 52 3.02 10.08 6.91
N THR A 53 2.96 8.75 6.74
CA THR A 53 3.52 7.81 7.72
C THR A 53 5.04 8.04 7.86
N PRO A 54 5.55 8.26 9.07
CA PRO A 54 6.99 8.40 9.31
C PRO A 54 7.76 7.13 8.88
N LEU A 55 8.94 7.32 8.27
CA LEU A 55 9.83 6.22 7.93
C LEU A 55 10.60 5.74 9.17
N SER A 56 9.89 5.15 10.10
CA SER A 56 10.43 4.59 11.35
C SER A 56 9.88 3.19 11.60
N GLU A 57 10.66 2.37 12.30
CA GLU A 57 10.26 1.00 12.63
C GLU A 57 8.94 0.96 13.42
N GLN A 58 8.80 1.86 14.38
CA GLN A 58 7.60 1.95 15.21
C GLN A 58 6.37 2.31 14.37
N ALA A 59 6.40 3.40 13.59
CA ALA A 59 5.24 3.84 12.81
C ALA A 59 4.83 2.81 11.74
N ILE A 60 5.82 2.17 11.11
CA ILE A 60 5.57 1.11 10.12
C ILE A 60 5.02 -0.14 10.82
N GLY A 61 5.57 -0.52 11.97
CA GLY A 61 5.09 -1.66 12.76
C GLY A 61 3.66 -1.47 13.24
N ASP A 62 3.34 -0.30 13.76
CA ASP A 62 1.97 0.05 14.20
C ASP A 62 0.97 -0.01 13.03
N ALA A 63 1.36 0.45 11.84
CA ALA A 63 0.52 0.43 10.65
C ALA A 63 0.30 -0.97 10.06
N LEU A 64 1.31 -1.85 10.13
CA LEU A 64 1.25 -3.21 9.58
C LEU A 64 0.71 -4.24 10.58
N GLY A 65 0.78 -3.95 11.87
CA GLY A 65 0.44 -4.90 12.94
C GLY A 65 1.45 -6.04 13.07
N SER A 66 1.09 -7.05 13.85
CA SER A 66 1.97 -8.17 14.23
C SER A 66 2.20 -9.22 13.12
N SER A 67 1.56 -9.07 11.96
CA SER A 67 1.64 -10.05 10.86
C SER A 67 2.96 -10.00 10.09
N TYR A 68 3.77 -8.97 10.30
CA TYR A 68 5.02 -8.76 9.58
C TYR A 68 6.18 -8.56 10.55
N ARG A 69 7.34 -9.14 10.20
CA ARG A 69 8.62 -8.87 10.86
C ARG A 69 9.35 -7.79 10.06
N LEU A 70 9.75 -6.72 10.73
CA LEU A 70 10.47 -5.61 10.08
C LEU A 70 11.97 -5.85 10.07
N ARG A 71 12.60 -5.41 9.00
CA ARG A 71 14.06 -5.34 8.84
C ARG A 71 14.40 -4.01 8.19
N SER A 72 15.34 -3.27 8.74
CA SER A 72 15.87 -2.05 8.13
C SER A 72 17.11 -2.34 7.32
N GLY A 73 17.31 -1.57 6.26
CA GLY A 73 18.50 -1.58 5.42
C GLY A 73 18.87 -0.17 4.98
N MET A 74 20.05 -0.06 4.38
CA MET A 74 20.54 1.16 3.74
C MET A 74 20.91 0.87 2.29
N LYS A 75 20.66 1.81 1.41
CA LYS A 75 21.05 1.76 0.00
C LYS A 75 21.50 3.12 -0.50
N THR A 76 22.24 3.14 -1.58
CA THR A 76 22.56 4.40 -2.26
C THR A 76 21.45 4.76 -3.23
N ALA A 77 20.95 5.98 -3.15
CA ALA A 77 20.00 6.56 -4.11
C ALA A 77 20.39 8.01 -4.36
N ASN A 78 20.53 8.38 -5.64
CA ASN A 78 20.95 9.73 -6.07
C ASN A 78 22.21 10.24 -5.36
N GLY A 79 23.18 9.34 -5.15
CA GLY A 79 24.46 9.68 -4.47
C GLY A 79 24.37 9.79 -2.94
N ASN A 80 23.18 9.60 -2.34
CA ASN A 80 22.98 9.65 -0.91
C ASN A 80 22.70 8.25 -0.34
N ILE A 81 23.11 8.03 0.91
CA ILE A 81 22.71 6.81 1.65
C ILE A 81 21.33 7.06 2.24
N VAL A 82 20.38 6.24 1.82
CA VAL A 82 18.99 6.30 2.29
C VAL A 82 18.59 5.01 3.01
N ARG A 83 17.82 5.17 4.08
CA ARG A 83 17.25 4.04 4.82
C ARG A 83 16.01 3.54 4.11
N TYR A 84 15.78 2.23 4.16
CA TYR A 84 14.54 1.60 3.78
C TYR A 84 14.16 0.52 4.79
N PHE A 85 12.92 0.05 4.74
CA PHE A 85 12.44 -1.07 5.54
C PHE A 85 11.89 -2.17 4.65
N GLU A 86 12.05 -3.40 5.10
CA GLU A 86 11.40 -4.56 4.54
C GLU A 86 10.45 -5.16 5.57
N ALA A 87 9.22 -5.41 5.16
CA ALA A 87 8.26 -6.16 5.93
C ALA A 87 8.26 -7.60 5.41
N LEU A 88 8.64 -8.53 6.28
CA LEU A 88 8.75 -9.95 5.96
C LEU A 88 7.52 -10.69 6.51
N LYS A 89 7.00 -11.60 5.70
CA LYS A 89 5.97 -12.56 6.06
C LYS A 89 6.44 -13.95 5.63
N ASP A 90 6.40 -14.91 6.53
CA ASP A 90 6.92 -16.27 6.29
C ASP A 90 8.36 -16.24 5.73
N ASP A 91 9.21 -15.39 6.32
CA ASP A 91 10.62 -15.13 5.95
C ASP A 91 10.84 -14.62 4.52
N LYS A 92 9.77 -14.26 3.79
CA LYS A 92 9.84 -13.65 2.47
C LYS A 92 9.55 -12.15 2.55
N VAL A 93 10.24 -11.36 1.72
CA VAL A 93 9.97 -9.93 1.61
C VAL A 93 8.60 -9.73 0.96
N ALA A 94 7.64 -9.33 1.76
CA ALA A 94 6.28 -8.99 1.35
C ALA A 94 6.19 -7.55 0.84
N LEU A 95 6.79 -6.62 1.57
CA LEU A 95 6.83 -5.19 1.24
C LEU A 95 8.25 -4.66 1.33
N THR A 96 8.61 -3.74 0.43
CA THR A 96 9.79 -2.88 0.57
C THR A 96 9.33 -1.44 0.66
N ILE A 97 9.64 -0.76 1.75
CA ILE A 97 9.13 0.57 2.10
C ILE A 97 10.29 1.55 2.04
N ASN A 98 10.19 2.51 1.15
CA ASN A 98 11.19 3.55 0.95
C ASN A 98 10.62 4.90 1.35
N GLY A 99 11.49 5.80 1.79
CA GLY A 99 11.08 7.12 2.18
C GLY A 99 11.93 8.22 1.58
N GLU A 100 11.39 9.40 1.65
CA GLU A 100 12.03 10.65 1.30
C GLU A 100 11.64 11.70 2.34
N SER A 101 12.58 12.53 2.77
CA SER A 101 12.33 13.58 3.77
C SER A 101 11.69 13.06 5.08
N GLY A 102 12.02 11.81 5.48
CA GLY A 102 11.56 11.21 6.74
C GLY A 102 10.16 10.58 6.71
N THR A 103 9.48 10.60 5.58
CA THR A 103 8.16 9.97 5.39
C THR A 103 8.19 8.96 4.25
N ILE A 104 7.16 8.11 4.15
CA ILE A 104 7.04 7.12 3.08
C ILE A 104 6.83 7.83 1.74
N SER A 105 7.61 7.43 0.74
CA SER A 105 7.49 7.92 -0.63
C SER A 105 7.18 6.82 -1.64
N ARG A 106 7.54 5.56 -1.33
CA ARG A 106 7.32 4.42 -2.22
C ARG A 106 7.17 3.14 -1.42
N ILE A 107 6.22 2.31 -1.83
CA ILE A 107 6.03 0.96 -1.30
C ILE A 107 5.99 -0.02 -2.49
N ASP A 108 6.88 -1.01 -2.46
CA ASP A 108 6.91 -2.11 -3.43
C ASP A 108 6.27 -3.34 -2.77
N VAL A 109 5.16 -3.82 -3.32
CA VAL A 109 4.39 -4.97 -2.82
C VAL A 109 4.76 -6.21 -3.62
N ARG A 110 5.15 -7.29 -2.94
CA ARG A 110 5.46 -8.61 -3.51
C ARG A 110 4.63 -9.75 -2.90
N ASP A 111 3.83 -9.48 -1.88
CA ASP A 111 2.91 -10.47 -1.30
C ASP A 111 1.73 -10.71 -2.23
N SER A 112 1.56 -11.94 -2.70
CA SER A 112 0.46 -12.35 -3.59
C SER A 112 -0.93 -12.28 -2.93
N ASN A 113 -1.00 -12.15 -1.60
CA ASN A 113 -2.24 -11.97 -0.88
C ASN A 113 -2.72 -10.51 -0.87
N ILE A 114 -1.84 -9.57 -1.23
CA ILE A 114 -2.17 -8.15 -1.36
C ILE A 114 -2.53 -7.87 -2.81
N LYS A 115 -3.68 -7.28 -3.04
CA LYS A 115 -4.15 -6.86 -4.37
C LYS A 115 -4.29 -5.34 -4.45
N ALA A 116 -4.26 -4.81 -5.65
CA ALA A 116 -4.70 -3.44 -5.90
C ALA A 116 -6.24 -3.35 -5.78
N ALA A 117 -6.76 -2.16 -5.51
CA ALA A 117 -8.21 -1.91 -5.48
C ALA A 117 -8.92 -2.30 -6.79
N SER A 118 -8.19 -2.27 -7.92
CA SER A 118 -8.65 -2.79 -9.23
C SER A 118 -8.78 -4.32 -9.30
N GLY A 119 -8.34 -5.07 -8.27
CA GLY A 119 -8.30 -6.52 -8.25
C GLY A 119 -7.00 -7.14 -8.77
N VAL A 120 -6.10 -6.35 -9.37
CA VAL A 120 -4.80 -6.84 -9.87
C VAL A 120 -3.92 -7.30 -8.71
N LYS A 121 -3.28 -8.46 -8.87
CA LYS A 121 -2.39 -9.08 -7.88
C LYS A 121 -1.11 -9.60 -8.52
N ILE A 122 -0.14 -9.97 -7.70
CA ILE A 122 1.08 -10.64 -8.15
C ILE A 122 0.69 -11.91 -8.93
N GLY A 123 1.31 -12.09 -10.08
CA GLY A 123 1.03 -13.21 -10.99
C GLY A 123 -0.05 -12.93 -12.04
N THR A 124 -0.78 -11.81 -11.98
CA THR A 124 -1.73 -11.42 -13.02
C THR A 124 -1.00 -11.23 -14.36
N PRO A 125 -1.45 -11.86 -15.47
CA PRO A 125 -0.82 -11.69 -16.78
C PRO A 125 -0.97 -10.24 -17.29
N PHE A 126 0.00 -9.80 -18.09
CA PHE A 126 -0.05 -8.50 -18.76
C PHE A 126 -1.31 -8.35 -19.63
N SER A 127 -1.63 -9.40 -20.41
CA SER A 127 -2.79 -9.42 -21.30
C SER A 127 -4.14 -9.22 -20.62
N ASP A 128 -4.23 -9.51 -19.32
CA ASP A 128 -5.46 -9.34 -18.56
C ASP A 128 -5.69 -7.88 -18.13
N ILE A 129 -4.64 -7.04 -18.23
CA ILE A 129 -4.65 -5.64 -17.77
C ILE A 129 -4.52 -4.69 -18.96
N TYR A 130 -3.63 -5.02 -19.92
CA TYR A 130 -3.29 -4.16 -21.04
C TYR A 130 -3.36 -4.90 -22.37
N SER A 131 -3.93 -4.24 -23.37
CA SER A 131 -3.90 -4.71 -24.76
C SER A 131 -2.58 -4.38 -25.45
N LYS A 132 -1.89 -3.33 -25.02
CA LYS A 132 -0.60 -2.85 -25.55
C LYS A 132 0.18 -2.08 -24.50
N ALA A 133 1.50 -2.10 -24.61
CA ALA A 133 2.40 -1.35 -23.72
C ALA A 133 2.47 0.13 -24.05
N PHE A 134 2.32 0.48 -25.32
CA PHE A 134 2.46 1.88 -25.78
C PHE A 134 1.47 2.82 -25.06
N GLY A 135 2.00 3.91 -24.52
CA GLY A 135 1.24 4.91 -23.79
C GLY A 135 1.01 4.60 -22.31
N ASN A 136 1.16 3.34 -21.89
CA ASN A 136 0.92 2.93 -20.52
C ASN A 136 2.19 2.48 -19.78
N CYS A 137 3.17 1.98 -20.52
CA CYS A 137 4.32 1.29 -19.98
C CYS A 137 5.64 1.94 -20.38
N GLN A 138 6.60 1.79 -19.51
CA GLN A 138 7.99 2.16 -19.75
C GLN A 138 8.91 1.01 -19.29
N LYS A 139 10.12 1.00 -19.80
CA LYS A 139 11.12 0.09 -19.30
C LYS A 139 11.45 0.43 -17.86
N GLY A 140 11.37 -0.54 -16.97
CA GLY A 140 11.79 -0.39 -15.57
C GLY A 140 13.30 -0.56 -15.45
N SER A 141 13.89 0.08 -14.46
CA SER A 141 15.25 -0.22 -14.03
C SER A 141 15.20 -1.30 -12.96
N ASN A 142 15.95 -2.37 -13.15
CA ASN A 142 16.13 -3.39 -12.12
C ASN A 142 17.51 -4.03 -12.26
N ASP A 143 18.11 -4.35 -11.12
CA ASP A 143 19.44 -4.97 -11.07
C ASP A 143 19.45 -6.44 -11.55
N ASN A 144 18.29 -7.05 -11.81
CA ASN A 144 18.12 -8.48 -12.02
C ASN A 144 17.31 -8.89 -13.27
N GLY A 145 17.33 -8.10 -14.35
CA GLY A 145 16.71 -8.49 -15.61
C GLY A 145 15.66 -7.54 -16.17
N ALA A 146 15.06 -7.94 -17.28
CA ALA A 146 14.10 -7.11 -17.97
C ALA A 146 12.83 -6.91 -17.14
N VAL A 147 12.51 -5.66 -16.86
CA VAL A 147 11.30 -5.23 -16.16
C VAL A 147 10.59 -4.18 -17.01
N VAL A 148 9.30 -4.32 -17.14
CA VAL A 148 8.44 -3.30 -17.73
C VAL A 148 7.49 -2.80 -16.65
N GLU A 149 7.47 -1.49 -16.43
CA GLU A 149 6.59 -0.84 -15.48
C GLU A 149 5.47 -0.12 -16.23
N CYS A 150 4.22 -0.43 -15.85
CA CYS A 150 3.03 0.13 -16.46
C CYS A 150 2.20 0.87 -15.40
N LYS A 151 1.71 2.06 -15.72
CA LYS A 151 0.77 2.79 -14.86
C LYS A 151 -0.55 2.03 -14.77
N ALA A 152 -1.10 1.91 -13.56
CA ALA A 152 -2.45 1.41 -13.39
C ALA A 152 -3.45 2.41 -13.98
N GLU A 153 -4.45 1.90 -14.69
CA GLU A 153 -5.46 2.72 -15.32
C GLU A 153 -6.23 3.54 -14.27
N GLY A 154 -6.39 4.83 -14.53
CA GLY A 154 -7.06 5.76 -13.61
C GLY A 154 -6.29 6.11 -12.35
N SER A 155 -5.07 5.59 -12.16
CA SER A 155 -4.27 5.86 -10.96
C SER A 155 -3.18 6.90 -11.21
N GLN A 156 -2.92 7.72 -10.19
CA GLN A 156 -1.78 8.63 -10.14
C GLN A 156 -0.58 8.02 -9.40
N HIS A 157 -0.84 7.06 -8.52
CA HIS A 157 0.12 6.55 -7.53
C HIS A 157 0.49 5.09 -7.72
N ILE A 158 -0.27 4.33 -8.50
CA ILE A 158 -0.09 2.88 -8.63
C ILE A 158 0.49 2.52 -10.00
N SER A 159 1.49 1.64 -10.00
CA SER A 159 2.04 1.00 -11.19
C SER A 159 2.26 -0.49 -10.95
N TYR A 160 2.32 -1.25 -12.03
CA TYR A 160 2.60 -2.69 -12.03
C TYR A 160 3.92 -2.94 -12.72
N ALA A 161 4.81 -3.67 -12.05
CA ALA A 161 6.04 -4.16 -12.68
C ALA A 161 5.82 -5.59 -13.20
N PHE A 162 6.09 -5.78 -14.46
CA PHE A 162 6.00 -7.05 -15.16
C PHE A 162 7.39 -7.62 -15.40
N THR A 163 7.53 -8.93 -15.23
CA THR A 163 8.75 -9.66 -15.53
C THR A 163 8.44 -10.91 -16.35
N GLY A 164 9.39 -11.29 -17.17
CA GLY A 164 9.33 -12.50 -18.00
C GLY A 164 10.62 -12.71 -18.76
N ASN A 165 10.66 -13.69 -19.65
CA ASN A 165 11.83 -13.98 -20.45
C ASN A 165 11.97 -12.93 -21.57
N TRP A 166 13.16 -12.34 -21.67
CA TRP A 166 13.54 -11.41 -22.72
C TRP A 166 14.96 -11.73 -23.21
N ASN A 167 15.07 -12.06 -24.49
CA ASN A 167 16.35 -12.36 -25.15
C ASN A 167 16.80 -11.26 -26.11
N GLY A 168 16.08 -10.15 -26.16
CA GLY A 168 16.44 -8.98 -26.97
C GLY A 168 17.41 -8.05 -26.22
N PRO A 169 17.85 -6.98 -26.89
CA PRO A 169 18.72 -5.96 -26.28
C PRO A 169 18.11 -5.43 -24.99
N GLU A 170 18.95 -5.30 -23.97
CA GLU A 170 18.52 -4.90 -22.65
C GLU A 170 17.87 -3.51 -22.63
N GLU A 171 18.25 -2.64 -23.54
CA GLU A 171 17.77 -1.26 -23.67
C GLU A 171 16.42 -1.15 -24.40
N LEU A 172 15.98 -2.20 -25.08
CA LEU A 172 14.74 -2.18 -25.85
C LEU A 172 13.55 -2.65 -25.04
N MET A 173 12.40 -2.05 -25.32
CA MET A 173 11.11 -2.52 -24.80
C MET A 173 10.74 -3.83 -25.53
N PRO A 174 10.37 -4.89 -24.82
CA PRO A 174 9.81 -6.08 -25.44
C PRO A 174 8.53 -5.74 -26.22
N SER A 175 8.28 -6.50 -27.29
CA SER A 175 7.05 -6.36 -28.07
C SER A 175 5.82 -6.76 -27.25
N ASP A 176 4.64 -6.27 -27.63
CA ASP A 176 3.37 -6.63 -26.97
C ASP A 176 3.15 -8.15 -27.00
N ASP A 177 3.55 -8.84 -28.07
CA ASP A 177 3.50 -10.30 -28.16
C ASP A 177 4.38 -11.01 -27.13
N THR A 178 5.51 -10.43 -26.78
CA THR A 178 6.36 -10.93 -25.70
C THR A 178 5.74 -10.63 -24.33
N LEU A 179 5.25 -9.40 -24.15
CA LEU A 179 4.72 -8.92 -22.88
C LEU A 179 3.43 -9.62 -22.47
N LYS A 180 2.59 -10.06 -23.41
CA LYS A 180 1.28 -10.67 -23.08
C LYS A 180 1.36 -11.84 -22.09
N ASN A 181 2.48 -12.56 -22.07
CA ASN A 181 2.71 -13.69 -21.17
C ASN A 181 3.46 -13.31 -19.88
N TRP A 182 3.94 -12.06 -19.80
CA TRP A 182 4.60 -11.57 -18.60
C TRP A 182 3.61 -11.39 -17.47
N LYS A 183 4.08 -11.53 -16.25
CA LYS A 183 3.23 -11.46 -15.06
C LYS A 183 3.64 -10.34 -14.16
N VAL A 184 2.66 -9.78 -13.45
CA VAL A 184 2.92 -8.82 -12.37
C VAL A 184 3.82 -9.49 -11.33
N SER A 185 5.02 -8.94 -11.16
CA SER A 185 5.99 -9.37 -10.16
C SER A 185 5.99 -8.45 -8.94
N LYS A 186 5.44 -7.25 -9.11
CA LYS A 186 5.41 -6.21 -8.07
C LYS A 186 4.31 -5.20 -8.36
N ILE A 187 3.57 -4.83 -7.33
CA ILE A 187 2.70 -3.65 -7.35
C ILE A 187 3.48 -2.53 -6.66
N ILE A 188 3.51 -1.35 -7.25
CA ILE A 188 4.30 -0.23 -6.78
C ILE A 188 3.34 0.92 -6.48
N TRP A 189 3.39 1.39 -5.25
CA TRP A 189 2.75 2.64 -4.86
C TRP A 189 3.81 3.74 -4.71
N ARG A 190 3.51 4.95 -5.21
CA ARG A 190 4.34 6.16 -5.04
C ARG A 190 3.48 7.35 -4.63
N ARG A 191 4.06 8.19 -3.76
CA ARG A 191 3.48 9.47 -3.38
C ARG A 191 3.46 10.42 -4.56
#